data_7a84f4101bdde1cfca344e0ab13c3bbe
#
_entry.id   7a84f4101bdde1cfca344e0ab13c3bbe
#
_cell.length_a   1.000
_cell.length_b   1.000
_cell.length_c   1.000
_cell.angle_alpha   90.00
_cell.angle_beta   90.00
_cell.angle_gamma   90.00
#
_symmetry.space_group_name_H-M   'P 1'
#
loop_
_entity.id
_entity.type
_entity.pdbx_description
1 polymer ?
#
loop_
_entity_poly.entity_id
_entity_poly.type
_entity_poly.pdbx_seq_one_letter_code
_entity_poly.pdbx_strand_id
1 'polypeptide(L)'
;GEIDMFGLAKTEFWYEKLTDKNQLVKNGYLSKVTFFNQTPPPSYALRINSQKAPLDNQDIRIGFHHAMNFKLVLEKIFRGDYVRMNTVADGYGARSHPTLQARTFSVEKAVEHFAKAGYSKRGPDGILVNKKGERLSVEIVTGYKHFEDVLVVLKEEAKKAGLEIKLKILESTAAWKTAGEKNHQVIFSAFNSFVELFPRYWEPFHSDNAYQQDGDTKYRKDGRLKDNLVIKTSTNNFTQTAVREIDHLINQYREEESLERITELSHQLSEMIHEHGVWVPAWKKPWLRIGHWNWIKFPEDWGPKETRDYEEFQVFWIDQSEKKAILKAKLAGDILSDQPTVRIYDKYQSN
;
A
#
# COMPACT_ATOMS: atom_id res chain seq x y z
N GLY A 1 21.45 -24.80 0.76
CA GLY A 1 21.68 -24.04 1.93
C GLY A 1 22.59 -22.84 1.80
N GLU A 2 22.45 -22.02 0.74
CA GLU A 2 23.16 -20.71 0.67
C GLU A 2 22.51 -19.68 1.57
N ILE A 3 21.21 -19.78 1.80
CA ILE A 3 20.44 -18.96 2.75
C ILE A 3 19.72 -19.86 3.74
N ASP A 4 19.57 -19.43 4.97
CA ASP A 4 18.94 -20.21 6.03
C ASP A 4 17.42 -19.99 6.10
N MET A 5 16.94 -18.79 5.75
CA MET A 5 15.53 -18.44 5.66
C MET A 5 15.26 -17.37 4.58
N PHE A 6 14.00 -17.22 4.18
CA PHE A 6 13.58 -16.28 3.14
C PHE A 6 12.14 -15.79 3.38
N GLY A 7 11.91 -14.50 3.22
CA GLY A 7 10.59 -13.89 3.31
C GLY A 7 9.69 -14.25 2.13
N LEU A 8 8.53 -14.85 2.41
CA LEU A 8 7.57 -15.26 1.40
C LEU A 8 6.57 -14.15 1.09
N ALA A 9 7.05 -13.06 0.50
CA ALA A 9 6.26 -11.87 0.24
C ALA A 9 5.16 -12.05 -0.82
N LYS A 10 5.30 -13.03 -1.72
CA LYS A 10 4.32 -13.33 -2.77
C LYS A 10 3.52 -14.59 -2.42
N THR A 11 2.22 -14.55 -2.73
CA THR A 11 1.30 -15.70 -2.56
C THR A 11 1.77 -16.92 -3.33
N GLU A 12 2.38 -16.75 -4.51
CA GLU A 12 2.94 -17.83 -5.34
C GLU A 12 3.93 -18.70 -4.56
N PHE A 13 4.84 -18.08 -3.78
CA PHE A 13 5.82 -18.87 -2.99
C PHE A 13 5.14 -19.76 -1.96
N TRP A 14 4.07 -19.26 -1.32
CA TRP A 14 3.35 -19.99 -0.30
C TRP A 14 2.51 -21.13 -0.88
N TYR A 15 1.75 -20.84 -1.95
CA TYR A 15 0.74 -21.76 -2.50
C TYR A 15 1.22 -22.62 -3.66
N GLU A 16 2.31 -22.24 -4.35
CA GLU A 16 2.74 -22.95 -5.57
C GLU A 16 4.17 -23.49 -5.49
N LYS A 17 5.11 -22.72 -4.90
CA LYS A 17 6.53 -23.11 -4.89
C LYS A 17 6.89 -24.00 -3.69
N LEU A 18 6.46 -23.63 -2.49
CA LEU A 18 6.75 -24.36 -1.25
C LEU A 18 5.53 -25.20 -0.81
N THR A 19 5.07 -26.08 -1.69
CA THR A 19 3.98 -27.02 -1.42
C THR A 19 4.52 -28.40 -1.05
N ASP A 20 3.64 -29.31 -0.63
CA ASP A 20 3.99 -30.72 -0.36
C ASP A 20 4.52 -31.47 -1.60
N LYS A 21 4.41 -30.87 -2.79
CA LYS A 21 5.02 -31.37 -4.03
C LYS A 21 6.49 -30.98 -4.16
N ASN A 22 6.94 -29.96 -3.43
CA ASN A 22 8.35 -29.58 -3.40
C ASN A 22 9.14 -30.60 -2.62
N GLN A 23 10.17 -31.18 -3.22
CA GLN A 23 10.93 -32.28 -2.64
C GLN A 23 11.60 -31.91 -1.30
N LEU A 24 12.04 -30.64 -1.14
CA LEU A 24 12.67 -30.19 0.10
C LEU A 24 11.65 -30.07 1.24
N VAL A 25 10.41 -29.68 0.93
CA VAL A 25 9.29 -29.65 1.88
C VAL A 25 8.84 -31.07 2.21
N LYS A 26 8.60 -31.89 1.16
CA LYS A 26 8.17 -33.28 1.32
C LYS A 26 9.13 -34.13 2.13
N ASN A 27 10.43 -33.91 1.98
CA ASN A 27 11.45 -34.64 2.73
C ASN A 27 11.68 -34.09 4.16
N GLY A 28 10.94 -33.05 4.57
CA GLY A 28 11.06 -32.49 5.92
C GLY A 28 12.31 -31.60 6.13
N TYR A 29 12.93 -31.10 5.06
CA TYR A 29 14.11 -30.22 5.18
C TYR A 29 13.73 -28.75 5.34
N LEU A 30 12.62 -28.32 4.72
CA LEU A 30 12.09 -26.95 4.75
C LEU A 30 10.71 -26.92 5.39
N SER A 31 10.46 -25.87 6.14
CA SER A 31 9.15 -25.53 6.70
C SER A 31 8.75 -24.12 6.33
N LYS A 32 7.44 -23.86 6.46
CA LYS A 32 6.83 -22.52 6.29
C LYS A 32 6.27 -22.06 7.62
N VAL A 33 6.42 -20.77 7.89
CA VAL A 33 5.87 -20.12 9.07
C VAL A 33 5.03 -18.92 8.66
N THR A 34 3.86 -18.80 9.26
CA THR A 34 3.07 -17.57 9.27
C THR A 34 3.02 -17.06 10.70
N PHE A 35 3.24 -15.77 10.88
CA PHE A 35 2.98 -15.13 12.16
C PHE A 35 2.28 -13.78 11.97
N PHE A 36 1.56 -13.38 13.00
CA PHE A 36 0.81 -12.14 13.07
C PHE A 36 1.40 -11.25 14.15
N ASN A 37 1.34 -9.95 13.96
CA ASN A 37 1.74 -8.96 14.95
C ASN A 37 0.84 -7.72 14.92
N GLN A 38 1.09 -6.75 15.80
CA GLN A 38 0.32 -5.52 15.91
C GLN A 38 1.01 -4.32 15.27
N THR A 39 2.10 -4.52 14.53
CA THR A 39 2.74 -3.45 13.77
C THR A 39 1.86 -3.06 12.59
N PRO A 40 1.61 -1.77 12.36
CA PRO A 40 0.91 -1.34 11.16
C PRO A 40 1.64 -1.85 9.91
N PRO A 41 0.99 -2.63 9.05
CA PRO A 41 1.63 -3.17 7.86
C PRO A 41 1.91 -2.06 6.84
N PRO A 42 2.90 -2.21 5.96
CA PRO A 42 3.10 -1.30 4.84
C PRO A 42 1.82 -1.14 4.03
N SER A 43 1.39 0.11 3.87
CA SER A 43 0.17 0.45 3.15
C SER A 43 0.47 0.68 1.67
N TYR A 44 -0.06 -0.18 0.80
CA TYR A 44 -0.02 0.06 -0.63
C TYR A 44 -1.15 0.98 -1.06
N ALA A 45 -0.84 1.98 -1.88
CA ALA A 45 -1.81 2.93 -2.37
C ALA A 45 -1.44 3.48 -3.75
N LEU A 46 -2.44 3.98 -4.47
CA LEU A 46 -2.26 4.90 -5.59
C LEU A 46 -2.36 6.33 -5.03
N ARG A 47 -1.26 7.07 -5.10
CA ARG A 47 -1.18 8.45 -4.62
C ARG A 47 -1.32 9.39 -5.80
N ILE A 48 -2.37 10.18 -5.78
CA ILE A 48 -2.77 11.07 -6.87
C ILE A 48 -2.16 12.45 -6.64
N ASN A 49 -1.40 12.94 -7.60
CA ASN A 49 -0.94 14.32 -7.60
C ASN A 49 -2.11 15.24 -7.97
N SER A 50 -2.67 15.93 -6.98
CA SER A 50 -3.84 16.79 -7.12
C SER A 50 -3.59 18.10 -7.87
N GLN A 51 -2.36 18.35 -8.30
CA GLN A 51 -2.00 19.54 -9.09
C GLN A 51 -1.76 19.21 -10.57
N LYS A 52 -1.96 17.97 -10.98
CA LYS A 52 -1.77 17.52 -12.38
C LYS A 52 -3.11 17.23 -13.06
N ALA A 53 -3.37 17.93 -14.18
CA ALA A 53 -4.55 17.64 -15.00
C ALA A 53 -4.54 16.19 -15.52
N PRO A 54 -5.70 15.53 -15.61
CA PRO A 54 -7.03 16.00 -15.23
C PRO A 54 -7.34 15.79 -13.73
N LEU A 55 -6.37 15.31 -12.94
CA LEU A 55 -6.53 14.92 -11.53
C LEU A 55 -6.58 16.13 -10.57
N ASP A 56 -6.38 17.35 -11.07
CA ASP A 56 -6.66 18.60 -10.36
C ASP A 56 -8.16 18.77 -10.06
N ASN A 57 -9.02 18.15 -10.85
CA ASN A 57 -10.46 18.07 -10.60
C ASN A 57 -10.79 16.96 -9.60
N GLN A 58 -11.52 17.28 -8.51
CA GLN A 58 -11.89 16.33 -7.46
C GLN A 58 -12.80 15.21 -7.98
N ASP A 59 -13.77 15.51 -8.86
CA ASP A 59 -14.63 14.49 -9.42
C ASP A 59 -13.85 13.46 -10.25
N ILE A 60 -12.79 13.88 -10.96
CA ILE A 60 -11.90 12.93 -11.64
C ILE A 60 -11.21 12.02 -10.64
N ARG A 61 -10.72 12.56 -9.51
CA ARG A 61 -10.08 11.73 -8.47
C ARG A 61 -11.06 10.74 -7.86
N ILE A 62 -12.28 11.17 -7.53
CA ILE A 62 -13.32 10.30 -6.97
C ILE A 62 -13.75 9.23 -7.97
N GLY A 63 -13.97 9.62 -9.25
CA GLY A 63 -14.25 8.67 -10.33
C GLY A 63 -13.12 7.66 -10.53
N PHE A 64 -11.86 8.10 -10.40
CA PHE A 64 -10.69 7.22 -10.44
C PHE A 64 -10.74 6.17 -9.33
N HIS A 65 -11.12 6.51 -8.08
CA HIS A 65 -11.31 5.52 -7.01
C HIS A 65 -12.32 4.44 -7.40
N HIS A 66 -13.47 4.85 -7.96
CA HIS A 66 -14.52 3.92 -8.39
C HIS A 66 -14.15 3.10 -9.62
N ALA A 67 -13.17 3.55 -10.41
CA ALA A 67 -12.66 2.79 -11.56
C ALA A 67 -11.64 1.69 -11.18
N MET A 68 -11.11 1.69 -9.94
CA MET A 68 -10.10 0.74 -9.47
C MET A 68 -10.73 -0.51 -8.85
N ASN A 69 -10.73 -1.65 -9.57
CA ASN A 69 -11.31 -2.91 -9.11
C ASN A 69 -10.36 -3.70 -8.20
N PHE A 70 -10.08 -3.16 -7.01
CA PHE A 70 -9.26 -3.88 -6.03
C PHE A 70 -9.91 -5.17 -5.50
N LYS A 71 -11.25 -5.27 -5.53
CA LYS A 71 -11.92 -6.52 -5.15
C LYS A 71 -11.47 -7.67 -6.04
N LEU A 72 -11.46 -7.46 -7.36
CA LEU A 72 -11.01 -8.47 -8.33
C LEU A 72 -9.54 -8.86 -8.07
N VAL A 73 -8.67 -7.87 -7.81
CA VAL A 73 -7.25 -8.10 -7.50
C VAL A 73 -7.09 -8.96 -6.25
N LEU A 74 -7.79 -8.62 -5.16
CA LEU A 74 -7.72 -9.34 -3.90
C LEU A 74 -8.20 -10.79 -4.05
N GLU A 75 -9.32 -11.01 -4.76
CA GLU A 75 -9.90 -12.33 -4.92
C GLU A 75 -9.12 -13.21 -5.91
N LYS A 76 -8.71 -12.66 -7.06
CA LYS A 76 -8.16 -13.46 -8.17
C LYS A 76 -6.65 -13.54 -8.19
N ILE A 77 -5.96 -12.42 -7.90
CA ILE A 77 -4.49 -12.39 -7.90
C ILE A 77 -3.96 -12.78 -6.53
N PHE A 78 -4.49 -12.19 -5.47
CA PHE A 78 -4.03 -12.46 -4.10
C PHE A 78 -4.80 -13.59 -3.39
N ARG A 79 -5.79 -14.23 -4.06
CA ARG A 79 -6.50 -15.42 -3.56
C ARG A 79 -7.19 -15.22 -2.20
N GLY A 80 -7.59 -13.99 -1.89
CA GLY A 80 -8.15 -13.63 -0.58
C GLY A 80 -7.12 -13.50 0.55
N ASP A 81 -5.84 -13.60 0.24
CA ASP A 81 -4.75 -13.63 1.22
C ASP A 81 -4.39 -12.23 1.77
N TYR A 82 -4.71 -11.19 1.02
CA TYR A 82 -4.48 -9.79 1.38
C TYR A 82 -5.81 -9.10 1.71
N VAL A 83 -5.74 -8.09 2.56
CA VAL A 83 -6.90 -7.34 3.04
C VAL A 83 -6.95 -5.97 2.38
N ARG A 84 -8.16 -5.54 2.02
CA ARG A 84 -8.39 -4.17 1.52
C ARG A 84 -8.06 -3.16 2.61
N MET A 85 -7.31 -2.13 2.28
CA MET A 85 -7.17 -0.96 3.15
C MET A 85 -8.37 -0.02 2.98
N ASN A 86 -8.75 0.65 4.03
CA ASN A 86 -9.84 1.62 4.03
C ASN A 86 -9.35 3.06 4.06
N THR A 87 -8.34 3.34 4.88
CA THR A 87 -7.82 4.69 5.09
C THR A 87 -6.29 4.71 5.07
N VAL A 88 -5.71 5.88 5.10
CA VAL A 88 -4.27 6.09 5.25
C VAL A 88 -3.75 5.65 6.62
N ALA A 89 -4.62 5.63 7.63
CA ALA A 89 -4.29 5.30 9.02
C ALA A 89 -4.69 3.87 9.44
N ASP A 90 -4.93 2.96 8.47
CA ASP A 90 -5.25 1.57 8.80
C ASP A 90 -4.10 0.88 9.55
N GLY A 91 -4.44 0.16 10.62
CA GLY A 91 -3.50 -0.61 11.44
C GLY A 91 -2.98 0.13 12.68
N TYR A 92 -3.43 1.37 12.92
CA TYR A 92 -3.03 2.17 14.09
C TYR A 92 -3.99 2.04 15.29
N GLY A 93 -4.66 0.90 15.42
CA GLY A 93 -5.59 0.63 16.53
C GLY A 93 -6.72 1.65 16.61
N ALA A 94 -6.96 2.24 17.78
CA ALA A 94 -8.02 3.23 17.98
C ALA A 94 -7.91 4.47 17.07
N ARG A 95 -6.73 4.77 16.54
CA ARG A 95 -6.50 5.93 15.65
C ARG A 95 -6.88 5.63 14.20
N SER A 96 -7.08 4.35 13.83
CA SER A 96 -7.74 3.98 12.58
C SER A 96 -9.20 4.37 12.65
N HIS A 97 -9.73 4.96 11.56
CA HIS A 97 -11.14 5.34 11.54
C HIS A 97 -12.07 4.11 11.63
N PRO A 98 -13.02 4.07 12.57
CA PRO A 98 -13.75 2.83 12.91
C PRO A 98 -14.73 2.37 11.81
N THR A 99 -15.26 3.28 11.01
CA THR A 99 -16.35 2.98 10.06
C THR A 99 -16.08 3.43 8.62
N LEU A 100 -15.07 4.31 8.39
CA LEU A 100 -14.76 4.81 7.05
C LEU A 100 -14.24 3.68 6.17
N GLN A 101 -14.86 3.52 4.99
CA GLN A 101 -14.54 2.46 4.04
C GLN A 101 -13.98 3.04 2.76
N ALA A 102 -13.00 2.35 2.18
CA ALA A 102 -12.51 2.68 0.84
C ALA A 102 -13.66 2.61 -0.19
N ARG A 103 -13.65 3.54 -1.15
CA ARG A 103 -14.63 3.53 -2.24
C ARG A 103 -14.55 2.21 -3.02
N THR A 104 -15.70 1.63 -3.30
CA THR A 104 -15.84 0.37 -4.02
C THR A 104 -15.79 0.59 -5.53
N PHE A 105 -15.38 -0.43 -6.27
CA PHE A 105 -15.46 -0.42 -7.72
C PHE A 105 -16.92 -0.31 -8.17
N SER A 106 -17.19 0.67 -9.02
CA SER A 106 -18.48 0.85 -9.70
C SER A 106 -18.26 1.66 -10.97
N VAL A 107 -18.54 1.04 -12.10
CA VAL A 107 -18.48 1.69 -13.43
C VAL A 107 -19.44 2.86 -13.48
N GLU A 108 -20.66 2.70 -12.94
CA GLU A 108 -21.71 3.72 -12.93
C GLU A 108 -21.27 4.96 -12.17
N LYS A 109 -20.78 4.80 -10.94
CA LYS A 109 -20.30 5.91 -10.11
C LYS A 109 -19.08 6.59 -10.73
N ALA A 110 -18.16 5.81 -11.30
CA ALA A 110 -16.99 6.37 -11.99
C ALA A 110 -17.43 7.27 -13.16
N VAL A 111 -18.33 6.77 -14.02
CA VAL A 111 -18.85 7.52 -15.18
C VAL A 111 -19.63 8.76 -14.73
N GLU A 112 -20.43 8.68 -13.67
CA GLU A 112 -21.14 9.83 -13.09
C GLU A 112 -20.17 10.95 -12.69
N HIS A 113 -19.11 10.63 -11.95
CA HIS A 113 -18.11 11.60 -11.55
C HIS A 113 -17.32 12.15 -12.76
N PHE A 114 -16.94 11.31 -13.70
CA PHE A 114 -16.27 11.76 -14.93
C PHE A 114 -17.16 12.71 -15.75
N ALA A 115 -18.47 12.45 -15.79
CA ALA A 115 -19.42 13.33 -16.46
C ALA A 115 -19.55 14.71 -15.79
N LYS A 116 -19.57 14.76 -14.44
CA LYS A 116 -19.52 16.03 -13.66
C LYS A 116 -18.28 16.84 -13.99
N ALA A 117 -17.15 16.18 -14.24
CA ALA A 117 -15.90 16.80 -14.67
C ALA A 117 -15.85 17.12 -16.18
N GLY A 118 -16.94 16.86 -16.93
CA GLY A 118 -17.05 17.20 -18.35
C GLY A 118 -16.66 16.10 -19.33
N TYR A 119 -16.34 14.88 -18.86
CA TYR A 119 -16.03 13.72 -19.69
C TYR A 119 -17.26 12.82 -19.83
N SER A 120 -18.11 13.08 -20.81
CA SER A 120 -19.41 12.42 -20.95
C SER A 120 -19.62 11.66 -22.27
N LYS A 121 -18.77 11.86 -23.27
CA LYS A 121 -18.85 11.17 -24.56
C LYS A 121 -17.81 10.07 -24.63
N ARG A 122 -18.18 8.92 -25.21
CA ARG A 122 -17.22 7.85 -25.50
C ARG A 122 -16.63 8.02 -26.89
N GLY A 123 -15.33 7.95 -26.98
CA GLY A 123 -14.60 7.81 -28.22
C GLY A 123 -14.79 6.43 -28.88
N PRO A 124 -14.24 6.21 -30.08
CA PRO A 124 -14.40 4.94 -30.82
C PRO A 124 -13.88 3.71 -30.09
N ASP A 125 -12.91 3.89 -29.21
CA ASP A 125 -12.30 2.83 -28.40
C ASP A 125 -12.89 2.68 -26.98
N GLY A 126 -13.99 3.42 -26.72
CA GLY A 126 -14.73 3.39 -25.46
C GLY A 126 -14.17 4.30 -24.36
N ILE A 127 -13.06 5.01 -24.60
CA ILE A 127 -12.52 5.98 -23.65
C ILE A 127 -13.34 7.28 -23.67
N LEU A 128 -13.59 7.85 -22.50
CA LEU A 128 -14.31 9.10 -22.37
C LEU A 128 -13.50 10.29 -22.89
N VAL A 129 -14.19 11.23 -23.50
CA VAL A 129 -13.65 12.50 -24.01
C VAL A 129 -14.48 13.67 -23.50
N ASN A 130 -13.83 14.81 -23.30
CA ASN A 130 -14.50 16.05 -22.96
C ASN A 130 -15.04 16.80 -24.23
N LYS A 131 -15.65 17.97 -24.03
CA LYS A 131 -16.20 18.78 -25.15
C LYS A 131 -15.15 19.22 -26.15
N LYS A 132 -13.88 19.27 -25.78
CA LYS A 132 -12.76 19.61 -26.69
C LYS A 132 -12.19 18.40 -27.43
N GLY A 133 -12.70 17.18 -27.17
CA GLY A 133 -12.18 15.94 -27.70
C GLY A 133 -10.96 15.39 -26.95
N GLU A 134 -10.59 15.98 -25.83
CA GLU A 134 -9.48 15.51 -25.00
C GLU A 134 -9.88 14.23 -24.26
N ARG A 135 -9.01 13.21 -24.32
CA ARG A 135 -9.26 11.89 -23.72
C ARG A 135 -9.07 11.92 -22.21
N LEU A 136 -9.92 11.17 -21.50
CA LEU A 136 -9.71 10.90 -20.09
C LEU A 136 -8.59 9.86 -19.93
N SER A 137 -7.38 10.33 -19.72
CA SER A 137 -6.18 9.51 -19.65
C SER A 137 -5.34 9.88 -18.43
N VAL A 138 -4.87 8.88 -17.69
CA VAL A 138 -4.06 9.03 -16.47
C VAL A 138 -2.84 8.11 -16.53
N GLU A 139 -1.66 8.65 -16.24
CA GLU A 139 -0.42 7.87 -16.12
C GLU A 139 -0.21 7.41 -14.68
N ILE A 140 0.03 6.10 -14.49
CA ILE A 140 0.46 5.52 -13.21
C ILE A 140 1.93 5.16 -13.33
N VAL A 141 2.77 5.78 -12.49
CA VAL A 141 4.20 5.48 -12.36
C VAL A 141 4.41 4.51 -11.22
N THR A 142 5.32 3.56 -11.37
CA THR A 142 5.77 2.69 -10.26
C THR A 142 7.17 2.16 -10.46
N GLY A 143 7.89 1.93 -9.34
CA GLY A 143 9.12 1.12 -9.27
C GLY A 143 8.87 -0.32 -8.84
N TYR A 144 7.62 -0.69 -8.52
CA TYR A 144 7.25 -2.03 -8.03
C TYR A 144 6.90 -2.97 -9.20
N LYS A 145 7.90 -3.34 -10.02
CA LYS A 145 7.72 -4.23 -11.18
C LYS A 145 7.00 -5.54 -10.84
N HIS A 146 7.17 -6.04 -9.62
CA HIS A 146 6.53 -7.28 -9.19
C HIS A 146 5.00 -7.20 -8.99
N PHE A 147 4.40 -6.01 -9.10
CA PHE A 147 2.94 -5.79 -9.12
C PHE A 147 2.45 -5.31 -10.50
N GLU A 148 3.23 -5.50 -11.56
CA GLU A 148 2.82 -5.11 -12.91
C GLU A 148 1.51 -5.79 -13.35
N ASP A 149 1.38 -7.09 -13.06
CA ASP A 149 0.17 -7.88 -13.31
C ASP A 149 -1.09 -7.29 -12.65
N VAL A 150 -0.95 -6.85 -11.40
CA VAL A 150 -2.02 -6.16 -10.66
C VAL A 150 -2.42 -4.86 -11.36
N LEU A 151 -1.44 -4.04 -11.75
CA LEU A 151 -1.71 -2.76 -12.40
C LEU A 151 -2.30 -2.94 -13.80
N VAL A 152 -1.93 -4.00 -14.53
CA VAL A 152 -2.54 -4.36 -15.82
C VAL A 152 -4.02 -4.71 -15.62
N VAL A 153 -4.36 -5.49 -14.60
CA VAL A 153 -5.78 -5.80 -14.29
C VAL A 153 -6.56 -4.53 -13.96
N LEU A 154 -6.02 -3.66 -13.11
CA LEU A 154 -6.68 -2.39 -12.78
C LEU A 154 -6.88 -1.48 -14.00
N LYS A 155 -5.91 -1.44 -14.91
CA LYS A 155 -6.00 -0.71 -16.18
C LYS A 155 -7.15 -1.23 -17.05
N GLU A 156 -7.26 -2.54 -17.22
CA GLU A 156 -8.34 -3.14 -18.04
C GLU A 156 -9.72 -2.95 -17.39
N GLU A 157 -9.80 -2.99 -16.06
CA GLU A 157 -11.04 -2.70 -15.34
C GLU A 157 -11.46 -1.23 -15.45
N ALA A 158 -10.50 -0.30 -15.35
CA ALA A 158 -10.75 1.14 -15.49
C ALA A 158 -11.28 1.53 -16.88
N LYS A 159 -10.84 0.80 -17.92
CA LYS A 159 -11.33 0.99 -19.30
C LYS A 159 -12.85 0.79 -19.41
N LYS A 160 -13.45 -0.08 -18.60
CA LYS A 160 -14.91 -0.27 -18.56
C LYS A 160 -15.65 1.00 -18.19
N ALA A 161 -15.07 1.83 -17.32
CA ALA A 161 -15.56 3.15 -16.95
C ALA A 161 -15.17 4.25 -17.95
N GLY A 162 -14.44 3.92 -19.02
CA GLY A 162 -13.97 4.89 -20.01
C GLY A 162 -12.73 5.65 -19.60
N LEU A 163 -11.99 5.19 -18.61
CA LEU A 163 -10.71 5.75 -18.19
C LEU A 163 -9.55 4.99 -18.84
N GLU A 164 -8.71 5.70 -19.59
CA GLU A 164 -7.44 5.17 -20.08
C GLU A 164 -6.37 5.27 -18.99
N ILE A 165 -5.75 4.15 -18.65
CA ILE A 165 -4.57 4.13 -17.77
C ILE A 165 -3.33 3.81 -18.60
N LYS A 166 -2.30 4.67 -18.49
CA LYS A 166 -0.96 4.45 -19.04
C LYS A 166 -0.06 4.00 -17.91
N LEU A 167 0.54 2.81 -18.04
CA LEU A 167 1.47 2.28 -17.06
C LEU A 167 2.89 2.66 -17.44
N LYS A 168 3.62 3.26 -16.49
CA LYS A 168 5.03 3.61 -16.61
C LYS A 168 5.81 2.92 -15.50
N ILE A 169 6.32 1.73 -15.83
CA ILE A 169 7.11 0.92 -14.92
C ILE A 169 8.56 1.30 -15.08
N LEU A 170 9.15 1.85 -14.03
CA LEU A 170 10.51 2.34 -14.01
C LEU A 170 11.38 1.46 -13.10
N GLU A 171 12.69 1.67 -13.18
CA GLU A 171 13.59 1.23 -12.12
C GLU A 171 13.24 1.98 -10.82
N SER A 172 13.44 1.33 -9.65
CA SER A 172 12.96 1.85 -8.36
C SER A 172 13.45 3.28 -8.08
N THR A 173 14.74 3.53 -8.25
CA THR A 173 15.35 4.86 -8.01
C THR A 173 14.76 5.92 -8.95
N ALA A 174 14.54 5.57 -10.22
CA ALA A 174 13.95 6.48 -11.20
C ALA A 174 12.48 6.80 -10.88
N ALA A 175 11.72 5.82 -10.40
CA ALA A 175 10.34 6.04 -9.96
C ALA A 175 10.27 7.00 -8.76
N TRP A 176 11.12 6.78 -7.76
CA TRP A 176 11.19 7.65 -6.58
C TRP A 176 11.68 9.07 -6.93
N LYS A 177 12.64 9.20 -7.85
CA LYS A 177 13.07 10.50 -8.37
C LYS A 177 11.91 11.23 -9.06
N THR A 178 11.19 10.55 -9.95
CA THR A 178 10.01 11.12 -10.63
C THR A 178 8.96 11.60 -9.63
N ALA A 179 8.69 10.81 -8.59
CA ALA A 179 7.76 11.19 -7.52
C ALA A 179 8.27 12.36 -6.67
N GLY A 180 9.54 12.35 -6.28
CA GLY A 180 10.19 13.42 -5.52
C GLY A 180 10.19 14.75 -6.26
N GLU A 181 10.39 14.74 -7.58
CA GLU A 181 10.29 15.91 -8.46
C GLU A 181 8.85 16.33 -8.77
N LYS A 182 7.83 15.59 -8.26
CA LYS A 182 6.39 15.82 -8.53
C LYS A 182 6.01 15.74 -10.02
N ASN A 183 6.76 14.97 -10.79
CA ASN A 183 6.58 14.78 -12.25
C ASN A 183 5.71 13.58 -12.61
N HIS A 184 4.80 13.17 -11.73
CA HIS A 184 3.84 12.09 -11.91
C HIS A 184 2.41 12.61 -11.79
N GLN A 185 1.46 11.91 -12.42
CA GLN A 185 0.03 12.08 -12.17
C GLN A 185 -0.42 11.18 -11.02
N VAL A 186 -0.08 9.89 -11.07
CA VAL A 186 -0.32 8.92 -10.00
C VAL A 186 0.95 8.12 -9.77
N ILE A 187 1.32 7.89 -8.52
CA ILE A 187 2.35 6.92 -8.17
C ILE A 187 1.75 5.76 -7.37
N PHE A 188 1.99 4.52 -7.83
CA PHE A 188 1.72 3.33 -7.04
C PHE A 188 2.96 2.98 -6.21
N SER A 189 2.81 2.99 -4.90
CA SER A 189 3.90 2.69 -3.97
C SER A 189 3.39 2.22 -2.62
N ALA A 190 4.28 1.58 -1.84
CA ALA A 190 4.04 1.38 -0.42
C ALA A 190 4.40 2.64 0.36
N PHE A 191 3.66 2.88 1.41
CA PHE A 191 4.04 3.77 2.49
C PHE A 191 4.53 2.90 3.64
N ASN A 192 5.82 2.91 3.90
CA ASN A 192 6.37 2.10 4.98
C ASN A 192 5.91 2.69 6.32
N SER A 193 5.16 1.89 7.07
CA SER A 193 4.98 2.15 8.48
C SER A 193 6.26 1.73 9.21
N PHE A 194 6.67 2.57 10.13
CA PHE A 194 7.62 2.15 11.16
C PHE A 194 6.83 1.59 12.35
N VAL A 195 7.51 1.05 13.33
CA VAL A 195 6.88 0.74 14.63
C VAL A 195 6.61 2.08 15.29
N GLU A 196 5.44 2.65 15.00
CA GLU A 196 5.02 3.97 15.45
C GLU A 196 3.63 3.90 16.08
N LEU A 197 3.48 4.68 17.14
CA LEU A 197 2.21 4.75 17.86
C LEU A 197 1.17 5.59 17.10
N PHE A 198 1.62 6.53 16.28
CA PHE A 198 0.79 7.56 15.66
C PHE A 198 0.88 7.55 14.14
N PRO A 199 -0.26 7.64 13.39
CA PRO A 199 -0.23 7.85 11.95
C PRO A 199 0.49 9.14 11.57
N ARG A 200 1.20 9.10 10.44
CA ARG A 200 1.88 10.27 9.89
C ARG A 200 0.99 11.00 8.91
N TYR A 201 0.71 12.27 9.19
CA TYR A 201 -0.08 13.13 8.30
C TYR A 201 0.72 14.30 7.74
N TRP A 202 1.70 14.81 8.50
CA TRP A 202 2.42 16.04 8.11
C TRP A 202 3.26 15.85 6.84
N GLU A 203 4.08 14.80 6.77
CA GLU A 203 4.95 14.57 5.63
C GLU A 203 4.17 14.33 4.32
N PRO A 204 3.12 13.50 4.30
CA PRO A 204 2.41 13.19 3.05
C PRO A 204 1.34 14.20 2.66
N PHE A 205 0.81 15.03 3.57
CA PHE A 205 -0.38 15.81 3.29
C PHE A 205 -0.31 17.30 3.67
N HIS A 206 0.66 17.75 4.47
CA HIS A 206 0.77 19.17 4.82
C HIS A 206 1.37 19.95 3.66
N SER A 207 0.80 21.14 3.40
CA SER A 207 1.19 21.99 2.27
C SER A 207 2.64 22.52 2.36
N ASP A 208 3.24 22.56 3.56
CA ASP A 208 4.67 22.88 3.74
C ASP A 208 5.61 21.86 3.10
N ASN A 209 5.08 20.67 2.75
CA ASN A 209 5.77 19.65 1.98
C ASN A 209 5.37 19.61 0.49
N ALA A 210 4.43 20.46 0.07
CA ALA A 210 4.05 20.66 -1.33
C ALA A 210 4.73 21.88 -1.94
N TYR A 211 4.85 22.98 -1.15
CA TYR A 211 5.37 24.27 -1.60
C TYR A 211 6.42 24.82 -0.64
N GLN A 212 7.30 25.70 -1.15
CA GLN A 212 8.41 26.27 -0.38
C GLN A 212 7.98 27.34 0.64
N GLN A 213 6.79 27.93 0.46
CA GLN A 213 6.24 28.91 1.40
C GLN A 213 5.62 28.20 2.62
N ASP A 214 5.84 28.77 3.79
CA ASP A 214 5.36 28.23 5.05
C ASP A 214 4.01 28.84 5.47
N GLY A 215 3.28 28.10 6.32
CA GLY A 215 2.03 28.52 6.93
C GLY A 215 0.99 29.06 5.94
N ASP A 216 0.16 29.98 6.38
CA ASP A 216 -0.92 30.58 5.58
C ASP A 216 -0.43 31.48 4.43
N THR A 217 0.86 31.76 4.33
CA THR A 217 1.41 32.62 3.27
C THR A 217 1.17 32.07 1.86
N LYS A 218 0.97 30.77 1.73
CA LYS A 218 0.65 30.09 0.46
C LYS A 218 -0.81 30.19 0.06
N TYR A 219 -1.69 30.63 0.94
CA TYR A 219 -3.13 30.73 0.68
C TYR A 219 -3.59 32.18 0.48
N ARG A 220 -4.64 32.35 -0.30
CA ARG A 220 -5.42 33.58 -0.40
C ARG A 220 -6.37 33.67 0.80
N LYS A 221 -7.00 34.82 1.01
CA LYS A 221 -7.99 35.03 2.09
C LYS A 221 -9.18 34.08 2.01
N ASP A 222 -9.54 33.66 0.80
CA ASP A 222 -10.63 32.70 0.51
C ASP A 222 -10.21 31.24 0.65
N GLY A 223 -9.00 30.94 1.14
CA GLY A 223 -8.47 29.60 1.35
C GLY A 223 -7.86 28.93 0.11
N ARG A 224 -8.00 29.53 -1.08
CA ARG A 224 -7.38 28.98 -2.30
C ARG A 224 -5.88 29.24 -2.33
N LEU A 225 -5.15 28.38 -3.00
CA LEU A 225 -3.72 28.57 -3.24
C LEU A 225 -3.46 29.87 -4.02
N LYS A 226 -2.37 30.53 -3.71
CA LYS A 226 -1.83 31.65 -4.50
C LYS A 226 -1.29 31.13 -5.83
N ASP A 227 -1.24 32.01 -6.83
CA ASP A 227 -0.57 31.70 -8.09
C ASP A 227 0.96 31.71 -7.90
N ASN A 228 1.66 31.02 -8.80
CA ASN A 228 3.13 31.02 -8.89
C ASN A 228 3.86 30.53 -7.63
N LEU A 229 3.25 29.61 -6.87
CA LEU A 229 3.92 28.94 -5.77
C LEU A 229 5.06 28.06 -6.28
N VAL A 230 6.20 28.08 -5.58
CA VAL A 230 7.33 27.24 -5.91
C VAL A 230 7.13 25.84 -5.31
N ILE A 231 7.13 24.83 -6.16
CA ILE A 231 6.97 23.43 -5.76
C ILE A 231 8.17 23.01 -4.89
N LYS A 232 7.88 22.36 -3.76
CA LYS A 232 8.91 21.77 -2.90
C LYS A 232 9.13 20.32 -3.32
N THR A 233 10.25 20.07 -3.97
CA THR A 233 10.68 18.74 -4.39
C THR A 233 11.31 17.96 -3.25
N SER A 234 11.55 16.65 -3.46
CA SER A 234 12.24 15.76 -2.51
C SER A 234 11.56 15.65 -1.13
N THR A 235 10.22 15.77 -1.12
CA THR A 235 9.38 15.56 0.07
C THR A 235 8.41 14.40 -0.14
N ASN A 236 7.86 13.87 0.94
CA ASN A 236 6.91 12.75 0.92
C ASN A 236 5.47 13.16 0.55
N ASN A 237 5.18 14.45 0.37
CA ASN A 237 3.87 14.89 -0.13
C ASN A 237 3.78 14.65 -1.66
N PHE A 238 3.76 13.38 -2.06
CA PHE A 238 3.62 12.98 -3.48
C PHE A 238 2.26 13.36 -4.05
N THR A 239 1.28 13.61 -3.22
CA THR A 239 -0.06 14.02 -3.63
C THR A 239 -0.15 15.50 -3.96
N GLN A 240 0.88 16.28 -3.65
CA GLN A 240 0.88 17.76 -3.65
C GLN A 240 -0.37 18.34 -2.97
N THR A 241 -0.84 17.66 -1.91
CA THR A 241 -1.95 18.16 -1.11
C THR A 241 -1.57 19.49 -0.49
N ALA A 242 -2.44 20.47 -0.73
CA ALA A 242 -2.34 21.79 -0.14
C ALA A 242 -3.78 22.31 0.03
N VAL A 243 -4.35 22.00 1.18
CA VAL A 243 -5.70 22.34 1.60
C VAL A 243 -5.62 22.92 2.99
N ARG A 244 -6.07 24.18 3.16
CA ARG A 244 -5.90 24.94 4.40
C ARG A 244 -6.50 24.24 5.61
N GLU A 245 -7.65 23.65 5.45
CA GLU A 245 -8.36 22.91 6.50
C GLU A 245 -7.61 21.64 6.93
N ILE A 246 -7.01 20.93 5.98
CA ILE A 246 -6.16 19.76 6.26
C ILE A 246 -4.91 20.20 7.02
N ASP A 247 -4.24 21.29 6.58
CA ASP A 247 -3.06 21.83 7.26
C ASP A 247 -3.38 22.19 8.72
N HIS A 248 -4.52 22.85 8.93
CA HIS A 248 -4.95 23.26 10.27
C HIS A 248 -5.15 22.04 11.18
N LEU A 249 -5.85 21.01 10.71
CA LEU A 249 -6.04 19.76 11.48
C LEU A 249 -4.71 19.03 11.74
N ILE A 250 -3.80 19.00 10.76
CA ILE A 250 -2.48 18.39 10.94
C ILE A 250 -1.68 19.12 12.02
N ASN A 251 -1.72 20.45 12.05
CA ASN A 251 -1.04 21.23 13.06
C ASN A 251 -1.64 20.98 14.45
N GLN A 252 -2.97 20.97 14.59
CA GLN A 252 -3.63 20.58 15.85
C GLN A 252 -3.22 19.16 16.29
N TYR A 253 -3.22 18.19 15.37
CA TYR A 253 -2.82 16.80 15.65
C TYR A 253 -1.38 16.69 16.16
N ARG A 254 -0.46 17.52 15.66
CA ARG A 254 0.96 17.51 16.05
C ARG A 254 1.23 18.17 17.38
N GLU A 255 0.39 19.13 17.77
CA GLU A 255 0.52 19.91 19.00
C GLU A 255 -0.27 19.32 20.17
N GLU A 256 -1.16 18.35 19.89
CA GLU A 256 -2.05 17.75 20.88
C GLU A 256 -1.32 16.73 21.76
N GLU A 257 -1.62 16.72 23.05
CA GLU A 257 -1.07 15.80 24.04
C GLU A 257 -2.09 14.77 24.54
N SER A 258 -3.40 15.05 24.41
CA SER A 258 -4.45 14.11 24.80
C SER A 258 -4.59 13.00 23.78
N LEU A 259 -4.40 11.76 24.19
CA LEU A 259 -4.55 10.56 23.35
C LEU A 259 -5.96 10.42 22.76
N GLU A 260 -6.98 10.83 23.51
CA GLU A 260 -8.36 10.84 23.04
C GLU A 260 -8.55 11.85 21.92
N ARG A 261 -8.08 13.08 22.11
CA ARG A 261 -8.17 14.14 21.11
C ARG A 261 -7.32 13.85 19.86
N ILE A 262 -6.13 13.29 20.03
CA ILE A 262 -5.29 12.79 18.92
C ILE A 262 -6.06 11.75 18.10
N THR A 263 -6.79 10.86 18.74
CA THR A 263 -7.60 9.83 18.08
C THR A 263 -8.73 10.47 17.26
N GLU A 264 -9.46 11.43 17.83
CA GLU A 264 -10.50 12.18 17.11
C GLU A 264 -9.94 12.94 15.90
N LEU A 265 -8.82 13.64 16.07
CA LEU A 265 -8.15 14.38 14.99
C LEU A 265 -7.65 13.42 13.88
N SER A 266 -7.18 12.22 14.24
CA SER A 266 -6.81 11.19 13.28
C SER A 266 -8.01 10.73 12.44
N HIS A 267 -9.19 10.57 13.06
CA HIS A 267 -10.43 10.23 12.35
C HIS A 267 -10.85 11.34 11.40
N GLN A 268 -10.88 12.60 11.86
CA GLN A 268 -11.21 13.77 11.03
C GLN A 268 -10.23 13.92 9.84
N LEU A 269 -8.94 13.74 10.07
CA LEU A 269 -7.93 13.77 8.99
C LEU A 269 -8.17 12.65 7.98
N SER A 270 -8.51 11.43 8.45
CA SER A 270 -8.82 10.31 7.56
C SER A 270 -10.04 10.61 6.68
N GLU A 271 -11.09 11.22 7.24
CA GLU A 271 -12.28 11.66 6.50
C GLU A 271 -11.93 12.73 5.45
N MET A 272 -11.21 13.78 5.84
CA MET A 272 -10.86 14.86 4.93
C MET A 272 -9.96 14.39 3.78
N ILE A 273 -8.97 13.54 4.05
CA ILE A 273 -8.10 12.96 3.02
C ILE A 273 -8.91 12.06 2.09
N HIS A 274 -9.85 11.27 2.64
CA HIS A 274 -10.77 10.46 1.86
C HIS A 274 -11.63 11.32 0.94
N GLU A 275 -12.26 12.38 1.45
CA GLU A 275 -13.08 13.28 0.63
C GLU A 275 -12.24 14.03 -0.42
N HIS A 276 -11.05 14.47 -0.07
CA HIS A 276 -10.15 15.09 -1.04
C HIS A 276 -9.73 14.15 -2.19
N GLY A 277 -9.76 12.83 -1.94
CA GLY A 277 -9.59 11.80 -2.96
C GLY A 277 -8.19 11.61 -3.50
N VAL A 278 -7.14 12.07 -2.81
CA VAL A 278 -5.74 11.97 -3.27
C VAL A 278 -5.07 10.64 -2.93
N TRP A 279 -5.69 9.86 -2.06
CA TRP A 279 -5.15 8.59 -1.59
C TRP A 279 -6.14 7.47 -1.89
N VAL A 280 -5.81 6.61 -2.85
CA VAL A 280 -6.60 5.42 -3.18
C VAL A 280 -6.03 4.24 -2.42
N PRO A 281 -6.62 3.85 -1.27
CA PRO A 281 -6.12 2.72 -0.50
C PRO A 281 -6.14 1.45 -1.37
N ALA A 282 -5.07 0.68 -1.36
CA ALA A 282 -5.00 -0.58 -2.11
C ALA A 282 -5.15 -1.77 -1.16
N TRP A 283 -4.08 -2.29 -0.63
CA TRP A 283 -4.11 -3.47 0.24
C TRP A 283 -3.01 -3.44 1.29
N LYS A 284 -3.16 -4.29 2.29
CA LYS A 284 -2.14 -4.63 3.29
C LYS A 284 -2.03 -6.15 3.42
N LYS A 285 -0.86 -6.61 3.84
CA LYS A 285 -0.64 -7.99 4.25
C LYS A 285 -0.91 -8.10 5.75
N PRO A 286 -1.91 -8.89 6.19
CA PRO A 286 -2.23 -9.03 7.62
C PRO A 286 -1.28 -9.98 8.34
N TRP A 287 -0.24 -10.49 7.70
CA TRP A 287 0.67 -11.52 8.18
C TRP A 287 2.10 -11.27 7.70
N LEU A 288 3.04 -11.92 8.39
CA LEU A 288 4.41 -12.12 7.92
C LEU A 288 4.61 -13.61 7.66
N ARG A 289 5.24 -13.97 6.53
CA ARG A 289 5.49 -15.35 6.12
C ARG A 289 6.94 -15.56 5.75
N ILE A 290 7.50 -16.67 6.24
CA ILE A 290 8.86 -17.11 5.94
C ILE A 290 8.89 -18.58 5.53
N GLY A 291 9.82 -18.92 4.66
CA GLY A 291 10.31 -20.29 4.45
C GLY A 291 11.68 -20.43 5.08
N HIS A 292 11.92 -21.51 5.80
CA HIS A 292 13.19 -21.73 6.47
C HIS A 292 13.60 -23.19 6.44
N TRP A 293 14.90 -23.42 6.54
CA TRP A 293 15.40 -24.78 6.81
C TRP A 293 15.07 -25.17 8.24
N ASN A 294 14.80 -26.46 8.50
CA ASN A 294 14.37 -26.96 9.79
C ASN A 294 15.46 -26.92 10.88
N TRP A 295 16.69 -26.54 10.54
CA TRP A 295 17.72 -26.17 11.52
C TRP A 295 17.55 -24.77 12.12
N ILE A 296 16.64 -23.96 11.59
CA ILE A 296 16.22 -22.71 12.23
C ILE A 296 15.21 -23.04 13.30
N LYS A 297 15.49 -22.59 14.52
CA LYS A 297 14.65 -22.80 15.69
C LYS A 297 14.10 -21.48 16.19
N PHE A 298 12.87 -21.52 16.64
CA PHE A 298 12.16 -20.42 17.29
C PHE A 298 11.81 -20.80 18.71
N PRO A 299 11.70 -19.85 19.66
CA PRO A 299 11.11 -20.11 20.96
C PRO A 299 9.73 -20.76 20.83
N GLU A 300 9.34 -21.54 21.83
CA GLU A 300 8.06 -22.24 21.83
C GLU A 300 6.86 -21.28 21.67
N ASP A 301 6.89 -20.15 22.39
CA ASP A 301 5.89 -19.06 22.30
C ASP A 301 6.41 -17.90 21.42
N TRP A 302 6.95 -18.25 20.23
CA TRP A 302 7.49 -17.27 19.32
C TRP A 302 6.41 -16.39 18.70
N GLY A 303 6.77 -15.15 18.41
CA GLY A 303 5.94 -14.15 17.75
C GLY A 303 6.07 -12.79 18.45
N PRO A 304 6.98 -11.90 17.99
CA PRO A 304 7.08 -10.55 18.53
C PRO A 304 5.76 -9.81 18.32
N LYS A 305 5.29 -9.11 19.36
CA LYS A 305 4.06 -8.31 19.31
C LYS A 305 4.16 -7.20 18.25
N GLU A 306 5.35 -6.59 18.17
CA GLU A 306 5.63 -5.48 17.27
C GLU A 306 6.96 -5.73 16.55
N THR A 307 6.92 -5.91 15.24
CA THR A 307 8.09 -6.05 14.37
C THR A 307 7.71 -5.74 12.92
N ARG A 308 8.62 -5.16 12.16
CA ARG A 308 8.44 -4.93 10.72
C ARG A 308 8.80 -6.13 9.88
N ASP A 309 9.75 -6.91 10.36
CA ASP A 309 10.32 -8.03 9.64
C ASP A 309 10.58 -9.20 10.59
N TYR A 310 10.62 -10.41 10.07
CA TYR A 310 10.91 -11.64 10.82
C TYR A 310 12.36 -11.68 11.32
N GLU A 311 13.28 -10.93 10.73
CA GLU A 311 14.68 -10.84 11.12
C GLU A 311 14.92 -9.81 12.25
N GLU A 312 13.96 -8.89 12.45
CA GLU A 312 14.07 -7.86 13.48
C GLU A 312 14.10 -8.51 14.86
N PHE A 313 15.00 -8.05 15.72
CA PHE A 313 15.29 -8.60 17.06
C PHE A 313 15.92 -9.99 17.09
N GLN A 314 16.19 -10.65 15.97
CA GLN A 314 16.89 -11.95 15.86
C GLN A 314 16.36 -13.01 16.85
N VAL A 315 15.04 -13.13 17.01
CA VAL A 315 14.39 -14.04 17.96
C VAL A 315 14.30 -15.45 17.37
N PHE A 316 15.44 -15.97 16.94
CA PHE A 316 15.63 -17.33 16.43
C PHE A 316 17.12 -17.72 16.52
N TRP A 317 17.42 -19.01 16.39
CA TRP A 317 18.80 -19.48 16.32
C TRP A 317 18.98 -20.60 15.31
N ILE A 318 20.23 -20.84 14.91
CA ILE A 318 20.61 -21.95 14.06
C ILE A 318 21.11 -23.09 14.95
N ASP A 319 20.42 -24.25 14.88
CA ASP A 319 20.91 -25.49 15.48
C ASP A 319 21.97 -26.11 14.57
N GLN A 320 23.24 -26.01 14.97
CA GLN A 320 24.36 -26.48 14.17
C GLN A 320 24.40 -28.01 14.04
N SER A 321 23.90 -28.74 15.03
CA SER A 321 23.85 -30.19 15.00
C SER A 321 22.78 -30.68 14.00
N GLU A 322 21.60 -30.08 14.05
CA GLU A 322 20.54 -30.34 13.08
C GLU A 322 20.93 -29.89 11.66
N LYS A 323 21.64 -28.76 11.52
CA LYS A 323 22.12 -28.30 10.20
C LYS A 323 22.99 -29.38 9.55
N LYS A 324 23.92 -29.94 10.28
CA LYS A 324 24.78 -31.06 9.81
C LYS A 324 23.95 -32.30 9.45
N ALA A 325 22.98 -32.65 10.31
CA ALA A 325 22.14 -33.82 10.12
C ALA A 325 21.24 -33.68 8.86
N ILE A 326 20.57 -32.53 8.70
CA ILE A 326 19.71 -32.25 7.55
C ILE A 326 20.51 -32.19 6.25
N LEU A 327 21.69 -31.58 6.24
CA LEU A 327 22.54 -31.56 5.05
C LEU A 327 23.01 -32.96 4.66
N LYS A 328 23.33 -33.81 5.63
CA LYS A 328 23.68 -35.22 5.39
C LYS A 328 22.48 -36.00 4.83
N ALA A 329 21.30 -35.87 5.45
CA ALA A 329 20.07 -36.49 4.99
C ALA A 329 19.70 -36.06 3.56
N LYS A 330 19.84 -34.77 3.26
CA LYS A 330 19.60 -34.23 1.90
C LYS A 330 20.54 -34.86 0.86
N LEU A 331 21.82 -35.07 1.18
CA LEU A 331 22.78 -35.71 0.29
C LEU A 331 22.46 -37.22 0.08
N ALA A 332 21.96 -37.88 1.11
CA ALA A 332 21.53 -39.28 1.05
C ALA A 332 20.14 -39.48 0.41
N GLY A 333 19.34 -38.42 0.33
CA GLY A 333 17.94 -38.50 -0.13
C GLY A 333 16.98 -39.01 0.94
N ASP A 334 17.38 -39.01 2.22
CA ASP A 334 16.58 -39.50 3.35
C ASP A 334 15.37 -38.60 3.60
N ILE A 335 14.26 -39.18 4.06
CA ILE A 335 13.04 -38.44 4.43
C ILE A 335 13.01 -38.27 5.95
N LEU A 336 12.84 -37.01 6.40
CA LEU A 336 12.71 -36.66 7.82
C LEU A 336 11.22 -36.47 8.14
N SER A 337 10.52 -37.56 8.47
CA SER A 337 9.05 -37.65 8.53
C SER A 337 8.40 -36.81 9.64
N ASP A 338 9.15 -36.41 10.68
CA ASP A 338 8.59 -35.80 11.90
C ASP A 338 8.68 -34.27 11.93
N GLN A 339 9.08 -33.66 10.83
CA GLN A 339 9.24 -32.20 10.77
C GLN A 339 7.95 -31.53 10.31
N PRO A 340 7.46 -30.54 11.06
CA PRO A 340 6.26 -29.80 10.62
C PRO A 340 6.58 -29.01 9.36
N THR A 341 5.69 -29.11 8.35
CA THR A 341 5.82 -28.37 7.09
C THR A 341 5.25 -26.96 7.17
N VAL A 342 4.31 -26.72 8.08
CA VAL A 342 3.67 -25.41 8.31
C VAL A 342 3.51 -25.18 9.81
N ARG A 343 3.89 -23.98 10.25
CA ARG A 343 3.63 -23.47 11.61
C ARG A 343 2.90 -22.14 11.53
N ILE A 344 1.92 -21.92 12.43
CA ILE A 344 1.15 -20.68 12.52
C ILE A 344 1.26 -20.17 13.96
N TYR A 345 1.68 -18.92 14.09
CA TYR A 345 1.74 -18.20 15.34
C TYR A 345 0.71 -17.06 15.29
N ASP A 346 -0.46 -17.29 15.84
CA ASP A 346 -1.66 -16.46 15.71
C ASP A 346 -1.95 -15.59 16.96
N LYS A 347 -1.10 -15.64 17.97
CA LYS A 347 -1.24 -14.91 19.24
C LYS A 347 -1.68 -13.44 19.09
N TYR A 348 -1.23 -12.79 18.02
CA TYR A 348 -1.50 -11.38 17.72
C TYR A 348 -2.29 -11.19 16.43
N GLN A 349 -3.01 -12.21 15.98
CA GLN A 349 -3.91 -12.09 14.84
C GLN A 349 -5.06 -11.17 15.23
N SER A 350 -5.26 -10.09 14.46
CA SER A 350 -6.43 -9.22 14.61
C SER A 350 -7.67 -9.95 14.07
N ASN A 351 -8.74 -9.95 14.82
CA ASN A 351 -10.05 -10.48 14.42
C ASN A 351 -10.63 -9.69 13.26
#